data_16c5fbbd5f99d8301ece53f789b2ca7d
#
_entry.id   16c5fbbd5f99d8301ece53f789b2ca7d
#
_cell.length_a   1.000
_cell.length_b   1.000
_cell.length_c   1.000
_cell.angle_alpha   90.00
_cell.angle_beta   90.00
_cell.angle_gamma   90.00
#
_symmetry.space_group_name_H-M   'P 1'
#
loop_
_entity.id
_entity.type
_entity.pdbx_description
1 polymer ?
#
loop_
_entity_poly.entity_id
_entity_poly.type
_entity_poly.pdbx_seq_one_letter_code
_entity_poly.pdbx_strand_id
1 'polypeptide(L)'
;ARRVFLIEEPMAAAIGANLPVTEPTGSMVVDIGGGTTEVAVVSLGGIVYSRSARVGGDQMDEAIIAYIRRNYNLLIGESSAERIKKEVGSACPSKEENERTYEIKGRDLRDGVPKELIIEESQIAESLAEPVSQIIEAVKIALEQTPPELAADIVDKGIVLTGGGALLNNMDSVIREATGLPVSIAEEPLSCVALGTGRCLEEMKVMRNVLIGAY
;
A
#
# COMPACT_ATOMS: atom_id res chain seq x y z
N ALA A 1 0.54 -25.62 -18.11
CA ALA A 1 -0.83 -25.11 -18.23
C ALA A 1 -1.37 -25.39 -19.64
N ARG A 2 -2.68 -25.60 -19.79
CA ARG A 2 -3.31 -25.76 -21.11
C ARG A 2 -3.65 -24.43 -21.77
N ARG A 3 -3.88 -23.40 -20.95
CA ARG A 3 -4.13 -22.01 -21.34
C ARG A 3 -3.54 -21.09 -20.30
N VAL A 4 -3.04 -19.93 -20.73
CA VAL A 4 -2.50 -18.89 -19.88
C VAL A 4 -3.23 -17.59 -20.22
N PHE A 5 -3.69 -16.88 -19.20
CA PHE A 5 -4.32 -15.59 -19.32
C PHE A 5 -3.49 -14.57 -18.54
N LEU A 6 -3.45 -13.34 -19.00
CA LEU A 6 -2.83 -12.23 -18.31
C LEU A 6 -3.92 -11.32 -17.75
N ILE A 7 -3.65 -10.73 -16.60
CA ILE A 7 -4.47 -9.69 -15.99
C ILE A 7 -3.54 -8.62 -15.42
N GLU A 8 -3.95 -7.37 -15.47
CA GLU A 8 -3.20 -6.30 -14.83
C GLU A 8 -3.35 -6.38 -13.31
N GLU A 9 -2.23 -6.20 -12.59
CA GLU A 9 -2.17 -6.35 -11.14
C GLU A 9 -3.22 -5.51 -10.41
N PRO A 10 -3.40 -4.20 -10.69
CA PRO A 10 -4.41 -3.40 -10.01
C PRO A 10 -5.85 -3.85 -10.33
N MET A 11 -6.10 -4.43 -11.50
CA MET A 11 -7.41 -5.04 -11.80
C MET A 11 -7.63 -6.29 -10.95
N ALA A 12 -6.63 -7.14 -10.81
CA ALA A 12 -6.71 -8.30 -9.94
C ALA A 12 -6.91 -7.89 -8.47
N ALA A 13 -6.18 -6.87 -7.99
CA ALA A 13 -6.38 -6.31 -6.66
C ALA A 13 -7.81 -5.82 -6.43
N ALA A 14 -8.38 -5.08 -7.40
CA ALA A 14 -9.74 -4.57 -7.34
C ALA A 14 -10.79 -5.70 -7.27
N ILE A 15 -10.63 -6.75 -8.09
CA ILE A 15 -11.52 -7.92 -8.07
C ILE A 15 -11.39 -8.66 -6.74
N GLY A 16 -10.17 -8.86 -6.24
CA GLY A 16 -9.92 -9.50 -4.95
C GLY A 16 -10.50 -8.74 -3.78
N ALA A 17 -10.51 -7.42 -3.86
CA ALA A 17 -11.13 -6.53 -2.89
C ALA A 17 -12.67 -6.41 -3.03
N ASN A 18 -13.31 -7.21 -3.88
CA ASN A 18 -14.76 -7.19 -4.15
C ASN A 18 -15.27 -5.88 -4.76
N LEU A 19 -14.45 -5.11 -5.46
CA LEU A 19 -14.92 -3.92 -6.16
C LEU A 19 -15.77 -4.30 -7.38
N PRO A 20 -16.83 -3.52 -7.72
CA PRO A 20 -17.73 -3.82 -8.82
C PRO A 20 -17.11 -3.43 -10.18
N VAL A 21 -16.00 -4.08 -10.56
CA VAL A 21 -15.17 -3.71 -11.70
C VAL A 21 -15.89 -3.77 -13.05
N THR A 22 -16.94 -4.59 -13.19
CA THR A 22 -17.71 -4.77 -14.44
C THR A 22 -18.87 -3.79 -14.57
N GLU A 23 -19.21 -3.05 -13.52
CA GLU A 23 -20.31 -2.10 -13.50
C GLU A 23 -19.91 -0.75 -14.14
N PRO A 24 -20.88 0.04 -14.66
CA PRO A 24 -20.62 1.37 -15.20
C PRO A 24 -20.46 2.41 -14.10
N THR A 25 -19.49 2.21 -13.23
CA THR A 25 -19.20 3.06 -12.07
C THR A 25 -17.70 3.08 -11.80
N GLY A 26 -17.19 4.23 -11.38
CA GLY A 26 -15.80 4.39 -10.99
C GLY A 26 -15.50 3.70 -9.65
N SER A 27 -14.45 2.90 -9.60
CA SER A 27 -13.89 2.35 -8.37
C SER A 27 -12.39 2.60 -8.34
N MET A 28 -11.86 3.03 -7.20
CA MET A 28 -10.43 3.31 -7.03
C MET A 28 -9.79 2.32 -6.07
N VAL A 29 -8.72 1.70 -6.51
CA VAL A 29 -7.88 0.80 -5.73
C VAL A 29 -6.46 1.34 -5.63
N VAL A 30 -5.86 1.18 -4.47
CA VAL A 30 -4.45 1.49 -4.20
C VAL A 30 -3.81 0.24 -3.62
N ASP A 31 -3.00 -0.42 -4.42
CA ASP A 31 -2.27 -1.62 -4.00
C ASP A 31 -0.85 -1.25 -3.60
N ILE A 32 -0.56 -1.34 -2.30
CA ILE A 32 0.74 -0.98 -1.72
C ILE A 32 1.51 -2.26 -1.46
N GLY A 33 2.31 -2.65 -2.46
CA GLY A 33 3.15 -3.85 -2.43
C GLY A 33 4.47 -3.68 -1.67
N GLY A 34 5.40 -4.61 -1.89
CA GLY A 34 6.76 -4.51 -1.35
C GLY A 34 7.59 -3.43 -2.05
N GLY A 35 7.70 -3.51 -3.38
CA GLY A 35 8.54 -2.61 -4.17
C GLY A 35 7.79 -1.47 -4.87
N THR A 36 6.49 -1.60 -5.07
CA THR A 36 5.66 -0.64 -5.84
C THR A 36 4.34 -0.35 -5.14
N THR A 37 3.78 0.80 -5.48
CA THR A 37 2.39 1.14 -5.21
C THR A 37 1.68 1.36 -6.53
N GLU A 38 0.64 0.58 -6.78
CA GLU A 38 -0.20 0.65 -7.97
C GLU A 38 -1.51 1.36 -7.61
N VAL A 39 -1.78 2.47 -8.27
CA VAL A 39 -3.03 3.21 -8.11
C VAL A 39 -3.83 3.07 -9.41
N ALA A 40 -5.08 2.61 -9.33
CA ALA A 40 -5.93 2.50 -10.51
C ALA A 40 -7.37 2.92 -10.26
N VAL A 41 -7.96 3.50 -11.31
CA VAL A 41 -9.40 3.73 -11.43
C VAL A 41 -9.94 2.75 -12.47
N VAL A 42 -10.90 1.94 -12.07
CA VAL A 42 -11.48 0.88 -12.89
C VAL A 42 -12.98 1.13 -13.11
N SER A 43 -13.47 0.79 -14.30
CA SER A 43 -14.89 0.86 -14.67
C SER A 43 -15.16 -0.02 -15.89
N LEU A 44 -16.35 -0.64 -15.99
CA LEU A 44 -16.79 -1.43 -17.15
C LEU A 44 -15.80 -2.53 -17.57
N GLY A 45 -15.10 -3.13 -16.64
CA GLY A 45 -14.10 -4.18 -16.89
C GLY A 45 -12.78 -3.68 -17.48
N GLY A 46 -12.53 -2.38 -17.46
CA GLY A 46 -11.29 -1.76 -17.94
C GLY A 46 -10.63 -0.86 -16.90
N ILE A 47 -9.33 -0.64 -17.06
CA ILE A 47 -8.60 0.38 -16.32
C ILE A 47 -8.74 1.70 -17.08
N VAL A 48 -9.34 2.70 -16.43
CA VAL A 48 -9.53 4.02 -16.99
C VAL A 48 -8.27 4.86 -16.85
N TYR A 49 -7.64 4.75 -15.69
CA TYR A 49 -6.35 5.36 -15.39
C TYR A 49 -5.57 4.47 -14.42
N SER A 50 -4.28 4.36 -14.63
CA SER A 50 -3.39 3.72 -13.67
C SER A 50 -2.06 4.45 -13.54
N ARG A 51 -1.47 4.37 -12.38
CA ARG A 51 -0.15 4.90 -12.05
C ARG A 51 0.60 3.92 -11.16
N SER A 52 1.83 3.63 -11.53
CA SER A 52 2.79 2.90 -10.71
C SER A 52 3.81 3.86 -10.11
N ALA A 53 4.03 3.77 -8.81
CA ALA A 53 5.09 4.46 -8.10
C ALA A 53 6.07 3.44 -7.50
N ARG A 54 7.37 3.68 -7.64
CA ARG A 54 8.40 2.81 -7.07
C ARG A 54 8.61 3.09 -5.59
N VAL A 55 7.56 2.92 -4.82
CA VAL A 55 7.53 3.08 -3.36
C VAL A 55 6.62 2.01 -2.78
N GLY A 56 7.07 1.36 -1.71
CA GLY A 56 6.33 0.29 -1.05
C GLY A 56 7.01 -0.13 0.24
N GLY A 57 6.74 -1.34 0.70
CA GLY A 57 7.26 -1.88 1.96
C GLY A 57 8.78 -1.87 2.08
N ASP A 58 9.49 -2.11 0.98
CA ASP A 58 10.96 -2.20 0.96
C ASP A 58 11.60 -0.81 1.18
N GLN A 59 11.05 0.24 0.54
CA GLN A 59 11.50 1.61 0.77
C GLN A 59 11.18 2.10 2.18
N MET A 60 10.09 1.61 2.77
CA MET A 60 9.79 1.87 4.18
C MET A 60 10.85 1.23 5.09
N ASP A 61 11.27 0.00 4.82
CA ASP A 61 12.32 -0.69 5.57
C ASP A 61 13.67 0.02 5.43
N GLU A 62 14.03 0.42 4.21
CA GLU A 62 15.25 1.21 3.94
C GLU A 62 15.23 2.56 4.70
N ALA A 63 14.09 3.24 4.74
CA ALA A 63 13.92 4.49 5.46
C ALA A 63 14.13 4.31 6.98
N ILE A 64 13.60 3.24 7.57
CA ILE A 64 13.80 2.88 8.97
C ILE A 64 15.29 2.59 9.24
N ILE A 65 15.94 1.77 8.40
CA ILE A 65 17.38 1.48 8.52
C ILE A 65 18.20 2.76 8.49
N ALA A 66 17.93 3.64 7.51
CA ALA A 66 18.62 4.89 7.35
C ALA A 66 18.43 5.84 8.55
N TYR A 67 17.21 5.91 9.07
CA TYR A 67 16.87 6.71 10.25
C TYR A 67 17.63 6.23 11.49
N ILE A 68 17.59 4.94 11.78
CA ILE A 68 18.26 4.34 12.93
C ILE A 68 19.77 4.49 12.83
N ARG A 69 20.32 4.27 11.64
CA ARG A 69 21.73 4.48 11.38
C ARG A 69 22.18 5.93 11.63
N ARG A 70 21.42 6.89 11.11
CA ARG A 70 21.73 8.32 11.21
C ARG A 70 21.62 8.87 12.63
N ASN A 71 20.55 8.50 13.34
CA ASN A 71 20.24 9.11 14.63
C ASN A 71 20.90 8.38 15.82
N TYR A 72 21.15 7.07 15.69
CA TYR A 72 21.63 6.24 16.80
C TYR A 72 22.98 5.56 16.54
N ASN A 73 23.55 5.72 15.34
CA ASN A 73 24.75 5.00 14.88
C ASN A 73 24.62 3.47 15.03
N LEU A 74 23.41 2.96 14.91
CA LEU A 74 23.11 1.54 15.04
C LEU A 74 22.82 0.94 13.66
N LEU A 75 23.50 -0.14 13.33
CA LEU A 75 23.25 -0.93 12.12
C LEU A 75 22.29 -2.07 12.43
N ILE A 76 21.15 -2.06 11.74
CA ILE A 76 20.16 -3.15 11.74
C ILE A 76 20.01 -3.73 10.34
N GLY A 77 19.51 -4.96 10.23
CA GLY A 77 19.21 -5.60 8.94
C GLY A 77 17.76 -5.38 8.51
N GLU A 78 17.48 -5.69 7.22
CA GLU A 78 16.15 -5.56 6.61
C GLU A 78 15.05 -6.29 7.39
N SER A 79 15.29 -7.54 7.81
CA SER A 79 14.32 -8.30 8.60
C SER A 79 13.99 -7.67 9.96
N SER A 80 14.93 -6.91 10.53
CA SER A 80 14.68 -6.13 11.76
C SER A 80 13.86 -4.90 11.47
N ALA A 81 14.15 -4.20 10.37
CA ALA A 81 13.38 -3.03 9.95
C ALA A 81 11.93 -3.41 9.62
N GLU A 82 11.71 -4.49 8.88
CA GLU A 82 10.37 -5.00 8.59
C GLU A 82 9.59 -5.33 9.88
N ARG A 83 10.26 -5.93 10.87
CA ARG A 83 9.63 -6.22 12.17
C ARG A 83 9.26 -4.93 12.92
N ILE A 84 10.16 -3.95 12.95
CA ILE A 84 9.89 -2.63 13.54
C ILE A 84 8.68 -1.98 12.86
N LYS A 85 8.66 -1.97 11.53
CA LYS A 85 7.53 -1.46 10.74
C LYS A 85 6.21 -2.12 11.12
N LYS A 86 6.19 -3.44 11.28
CA LYS A 86 4.97 -4.20 11.63
C LYS A 86 4.52 -3.97 13.07
N GLU A 87 5.44 -3.79 14.01
CA GLU A 87 5.14 -3.67 15.44
C GLU A 87 4.79 -2.24 15.86
N VAL A 88 5.57 -1.26 15.39
CA VAL A 88 5.42 0.14 15.80
C VAL A 88 5.41 1.13 14.63
N GLY A 89 5.33 0.65 13.38
CA GLY A 89 5.21 1.53 12.22
C GLY A 89 3.86 2.23 12.17
N SER A 90 3.88 3.51 11.80
CA SER A 90 2.68 4.33 11.60
C SER A 90 2.94 5.34 10.48
N ALA A 91 1.91 5.62 9.68
CA ALA A 91 1.99 6.61 8.61
C ALA A 91 1.99 8.06 9.12
N CYS A 92 1.60 8.29 10.37
CA CYS A 92 1.70 9.57 11.04
C CYS A 92 2.00 9.36 12.53
N PRO A 93 2.55 10.36 13.22
CA PRO A 93 2.78 10.29 14.66
C PRO A 93 1.50 10.04 15.43
N SER A 94 1.60 9.24 16.50
CA SER A 94 0.47 9.01 17.42
C SER A 94 0.04 10.33 18.07
N LYS A 95 -1.25 10.46 18.29
CA LYS A 95 -1.85 11.56 19.09
C LYS A 95 -2.09 11.12 20.54
N GLU A 96 -1.74 9.90 20.90
CA GLU A 96 -1.93 9.34 22.23
C GLU A 96 -0.77 9.72 23.16
N GLU A 97 -1.09 9.94 24.46
CA GLU A 97 -0.06 10.24 25.49
C GLU A 97 0.87 9.04 25.76
N ASN A 98 0.41 7.81 25.50
CA ASN A 98 1.19 6.59 25.66
C ASN A 98 1.56 6.01 24.29
N GLU A 99 2.67 6.47 23.71
CA GLU A 99 3.20 5.94 22.47
C GLU A 99 3.68 4.48 22.63
N ARG A 100 3.50 3.69 21.58
CA ARG A 100 4.08 2.36 21.52
C ARG A 100 5.60 2.46 21.40
N THR A 101 6.29 1.59 22.10
CA THR A 101 7.74 1.49 22.08
C THR A 101 8.18 0.10 21.63
N TYR A 102 9.35 0.00 21.04
CA TYR A 102 9.93 -1.27 20.61
C TYR A 102 11.43 -1.34 20.92
N GLU A 103 11.86 -2.45 21.51
CA GLU A 103 13.27 -2.73 21.76
C GLU A 103 13.94 -3.27 20.51
N ILE A 104 14.97 -2.60 20.04
CA ILE A 104 15.76 -3.00 18.88
C ILE A 104 17.19 -3.35 19.26
N LYS A 105 17.75 -4.33 18.55
CA LYS A 105 19.13 -4.79 18.72
C LYS A 105 19.86 -4.69 17.39
N GLY A 106 21.07 -4.19 17.45
CA GLY A 106 21.91 -4.05 16.29
C GLY A 106 23.40 -3.95 16.67
N ARG A 107 24.21 -3.59 15.67
CA ARG A 107 25.64 -3.36 15.88
C ARG A 107 25.91 -1.87 15.94
N ASP A 108 26.50 -1.41 17.04
CA ASP A 108 27.00 -0.02 17.14
C ASP A 108 28.09 0.21 16.09
N LEU A 109 27.95 1.27 15.29
CA LEU A 109 28.88 1.57 14.20
C LEU A 109 30.17 2.23 14.70
N ARG A 110 30.17 2.79 15.92
CA ARG A 110 31.34 3.44 16.51
C ARG A 110 32.28 2.43 17.12
N ASP A 111 31.74 1.53 17.95
CA ASP A 111 32.54 0.61 18.76
C ASP A 111 32.51 -0.82 18.22
N GLY A 112 31.65 -1.12 17.22
CA GLY A 112 31.55 -2.40 16.56
C GLY A 112 30.85 -3.49 17.40
N VAL A 113 30.38 -3.17 18.59
CA VAL A 113 29.77 -4.12 19.54
C VAL A 113 28.25 -4.18 19.39
N PRO A 114 27.61 -5.28 19.82
CA PRO A 114 26.17 -5.34 19.93
C PRO A 114 25.63 -4.28 20.90
N LYS A 115 24.54 -3.64 20.51
CA LYS A 115 23.85 -2.62 21.31
C LYS A 115 22.35 -2.77 21.15
N GLU A 116 21.63 -2.45 22.20
CA GLU A 116 20.17 -2.35 22.21
C GLU A 116 19.72 -0.93 22.55
N LEU A 117 18.57 -0.56 22.04
CA LEU A 117 17.90 0.69 22.37
C LEU A 117 16.38 0.54 22.21
N ILE A 118 15.65 1.45 22.84
CA ILE A 118 14.19 1.55 22.71
C ILE A 118 13.90 2.68 21.73
N ILE A 119 13.01 2.42 20.81
CA ILE A 119 12.49 3.41 19.85
C ILE A 119 10.99 3.59 20.06
N GLU A 120 10.51 4.77 19.74
CA GLU A 120 9.11 5.20 19.86
C GLU A 120 8.41 5.19 18.51
N GLU A 121 7.09 5.00 18.50
CA GLU A 121 6.25 5.04 17.29
C GLU A 121 6.43 6.33 16.50
N SER A 122 6.48 7.49 17.18
CA SER A 122 6.68 8.81 16.55
C SER A 122 7.98 8.91 15.75
N GLN A 123 9.05 8.29 16.24
CA GLN A 123 10.34 8.25 15.56
C GLN A 123 10.31 7.40 14.30
N ILE A 124 9.56 6.30 14.33
CA ILE A 124 9.35 5.47 13.14
C ILE A 124 8.42 6.18 12.16
N ALA A 125 7.36 6.83 12.62
CA ALA A 125 6.50 7.64 11.76
C ALA A 125 7.29 8.77 11.07
N GLU A 126 8.22 9.44 11.78
CA GLU A 126 9.12 10.42 11.18
C GLU A 126 9.98 9.79 10.07
N SER A 127 10.51 8.60 10.29
CA SER A 127 11.32 7.89 9.28
C SER A 127 10.53 7.53 8.03
N LEU A 128 9.22 7.25 8.17
CA LEU A 128 8.32 6.83 7.11
C LEU A 128 7.66 8.01 6.36
N ALA A 129 7.87 9.25 6.79
CA ALA A 129 7.21 10.42 6.22
C ALA A 129 7.42 10.56 4.70
N GLU A 130 8.63 10.32 4.21
CA GLU A 130 8.95 10.42 2.78
C GLU A 130 8.27 9.32 1.95
N PRO A 131 8.40 8.00 2.23
CA PRO A 131 7.67 6.96 1.51
C PRO A 131 6.16 7.17 1.54
N VAL A 132 5.58 7.52 2.68
CA VAL A 132 4.15 7.79 2.82
C VAL A 132 3.72 8.97 1.96
N SER A 133 4.49 10.06 1.93
CA SER A 133 4.21 11.22 1.08
C SER A 133 4.19 10.86 -0.40
N GLN A 134 5.12 10.03 -0.87
CA GLN A 134 5.16 9.57 -2.26
C GLN A 134 3.94 8.72 -2.64
N ILE A 135 3.45 7.89 -1.72
CA ILE A 135 2.21 7.13 -1.93
C ILE A 135 1.01 8.10 -2.04
N ILE A 136 0.90 9.05 -1.13
CA ILE A 136 -0.17 10.06 -1.16
C ILE A 136 -0.14 10.87 -2.46
N GLU A 137 1.03 11.26 -2.93
CA GLU A 137 1.20 11.97 -4.19
C GLU A 137 0.71 11.13 -5.40
N ALA A 138 1.05 9.82 -5.42
CA ALA A 138 0.57 8.93 -6.47
C ALA A 138 -0.95 8.85 -6.51
N VAL A 139 -1.61 8.81 -5.34
CA VAL A 139 -3.07 8.82 -5.21
C VAL A 139 -3.66 10.14 -5.72
N LYS A 140 -3.10 11.29 -5.32
CA LYS A 140 -3.57 12.61 -5.77
C LYS A 140 -3.48 12.78 -7.28
N ILE A 141 -2.35 12.38 -7.87
CA ILE A 141 -2.17 12.44 -9.33
C ILE A 141 -3.21 11.56 -10.05
N ALA A 142 -3.50 10.38 -9.52
CA ALA A 142 -4.51 9.51 -10.11
C ALA A 142 -5.91 10.13 -10.04
N LEU A 143 -6.26 10.78 -8.95
CA LEU A 143 -7.53 11.52 -8.81
C LEU A 143 -7.61 12.69 -9.79
N GLU A 144 -6.55 13.46 -9.95
CA GLU A 144 -6.48 14.59 -10.92
C GLU A 144 -6.68 14.13 -12.37
N GLN A 145 -6.23 12.93 -12.71
CA GLN A 145 -6.35 12.35 -14.06
C GLN A 145 -7.67 11.59 -14.28
N THR A 146 -8.47 11.45 -13.22
CA THR A 146 -9.74 10.72 -13.29
C THR A 146 -10.83 11.58 -13.96
N PRO A 147 -11.58 11.04 -14.95
CA PRO A 147 -12.73 11.74 -15.53
C PRO A 147 -13.75 12.17 -14.48
N PRO A 148 -14.38 13.38 -14.63
CA PRO A 148 -15.27 13.95 -13.60
C PRO A 148 -16.42 13.03 -13.18
N GLU A 149 -17.00 12.28 -14.11
CA GLU A 149 -18.10 11.36 -13.84
C GLU A 149 -17.68 10.21 -12.93
N LEU A 150 -16.50 9.66 -13.16
CA LEU A 150 -15.95 8.60 -12.31
C LEU A 150 -15.39 9.14 -10.98
N ALA A 151 -14.89 10.37 -10.99
CA ALA A 151 -14.48 11.04 -9.76
C ALA A 151 -15.68 11.24 -8.82
N ALA A 152 -16.87 11.55 -9.35
CA ALA A 152 -18.10 11.63 -8.54
C ALA A 152 -18.43 10.28 -7.86
N ASP A 153 -18.29 9.17 -8.59
CA ASP A 153 -18.49 7.83 -8.00
C ASP A 153 -17.50 7.53 -6.86
N ILE A 154 -16.25 7.98 -7.00
CA ILE A 154 -15.20 7.79 -5.98
C ILE A 154 -15.48 8.63 -4.72
N VAL A 155 -16.14 9.79 -4.85
CA VAL A 155 -16.57 10.58 -3.68
C VAL A 155 -17.52 9.77 -2.79
N ASP A 156 -18.43 9.01 -3.41
CA ASP A 156 -19.42 8.22 -2.67
C ASP A 156 -18.85 6.87 -2.18
N LYS A 157 -18.05 6.18 -3.01
CA LYS A 157 -17.53 4.83 -2.72
C LYS A 157 -16.20 4.82 -1.98
N GLY A 158 -15.43 5.89 -2.15
CA GLY A 158 -14.11 6.01 -1.56
C GLY A 158 -13.01 5.26 -2.30
N ILE A 159 -11.88 5.15 -1.63
CA ILE A 159 -10.65 4.49 -2.06
C ILE A 159 -10.49 3.20 -1.27
N VAL A 160 -10.14 2.11 -1.94
CA VAL A 160 -9.86 0.82 -1.29
C VAL A 160 -8.36 0.55 -1.34
N LEU A 161 -7.76 0.31 -0.16
CA LEU A 161 -6.36 -0.03 -0.01
C LEU A 161 -6.19 -1.54 0.00
N THR A 162 -5.20 -2.04 -0.74
CA THR A 162 -4.78 -3.44 -0.82
C THR A 162 -3.27 -3.54 -0.66
N GLY A 163 -2.75 -4.77 -0.64
CA GLY A 163 -1.33 -5.02 -0.43
C GLY A 163 -0.88 -4.93 1.03
N GLY A 164 0.36 -5.33 1.27
CA GLY A 164 0.92 -5.38 2.63
C GLY A 164 1.11 -4.00 3.27
N GLY A 165 1.39 -2.98 2.45
CA GLY A 165 1.56 -1.60 2.93
C GLY A 165 0.26 -0.96 3.42
N ALA A 166 -0.91 -1.46 2.99
CA ALA A 166 -2.21 -1.04 3.52
C ALA A 166 -2.38 -1.32 5.02
N LEU A 167 -1.60 -2.27 5.56
CA LEU A 167 -1.61 -2.64 6.98
C LEU A 167 -0.76 -1.73 7.86
N LEU A 168 0.00 -0.79 7.28
CA LEU A 168 0.70 0.21 8.08
C LEU A 168 -0.33 1.05 8.85
N ASN A 169 -0.12 1.19 10.16
CA ASN A 169 -1.06 1.94 11.00
C ASN A 169 -1.27 3.36 10.45
N ASN A 170 -2.51 3.82 10.48
CA ASN A 170 -2.93 5.14 10.02
C ASN A 170 -2.74 5.44 8.51
N MET A 171 -2.40 4.43 7.67
CA MET A 171 -2.27 4.65 6.22
C MET A 171 -3.59 5.14 5.60
N ASP A 172 -4.71 4.55 5.99
CA ASP A 172 -6.05 4.98 5.56
C ASP A 172 -6.36 6.41 6.03
N SER A 173 -5.94 6.74 7.24
CA SER A 173 -6.21 8.04 7.85
C SER A 173 -5.45 9.18 7.16
N VAL A 174 -4.16 8.97 6.83
CA VAL A 174 -3.36 10.00 6.13
C VAL A 174 -3.83 10.20 4.69
N ILE A 175 -4.25 9.13 4.00
CA ILE A 175 -4.80 9.25 2.64
C ILE A 175 -6.17 9.94 2.69
N ARG A 176 -7.02 9.62 3.67
CA ARG A 176 -8.32 10.28 3.90
C ARG A 176 -8.14 11.76 4.18
N GLU A 177 -7.21 12.13 5.04
CA GLU A 177 -6.91 13.53 5.35
C GLU A 177 -6.38 14.29 4.13
N ALA A 178 -5.51 13.66 3.34
CA ALA A 178 -4.88 14.27 2.18
C ALA A 178 -5.81 14.44 0.97
N THR A 179 -6.85 13.59 0.85
CA THR A 179 -7.77 13.57 -0.31
C THR A 179 -9.18 14.09 0.02
N GLY A 180 -9.57 14.06 1.29
CA GLY A 180 -10.95 14.35 1.72
C GLY A 180 -11.95 13.25 1.36
N LEU A 181 -11.50 12.08 0.87
CA LEU A 181 -12.35 10.98 0.44
C LEU A 181 -12.44 9.88 1.51
N PRO A 182 -13.51 9.09 1.53
CA PRO A 182 -13.56 7.86 2.34
C PRO A 182 -12.44 6.91 1.90
N VAL A 183 -11.76 6.29 2.86
CA VAL A 183 -10.70 5.30 2.61
C VAL A 183 -10.97 4.09 3.48
N SER A 184 -10.91 2.91 2.89
CA SER A 184 -11.07 1.63 3.57
C SER A 184 -9.95 0.66 3.18
N ILE A 185 -9.61 -0.24 4.10
CA ILE A 185 -8.67 -1.32 3.85
C ILE A 185 -9.49 -2.55 3.46
N ALA A 186 -9.07 -3.27 2.41
CA ALA A 186 -9.70 -4.53 2.02
C ALA A 186 -9.64 -5.56 3.16
N GLU A 187 -10.60 -6.49 3.22
CA GLU A 187 -10.70 -7.49 4.29
C GLU A 187 -9.43 -8.36 4.42
N GLU A 188 -8.85 -8.79 3.28
CA GLU A 188 -7.60 -9.54 3.23
C GLU A 188 -6.59 -8.88 2.28
N PRO A 189 -6.01 -7.72 2.65
CA PRO A 189 -5.28 -6.89 1.71
C PRO A 189 -4.05 -7.58 1.10
N LEU A 190 -3.38 -8.48 1.83
CA LEU A 190 -2.26 -9.27 1.34
C LEU A 190 -2.64 -10.30 0.27
N SER A 191 -3.90 -10.72 0.24
CA SER A 191 -4.39 -11.80 -0.62
C SER A 191 -5.17 -11.29 -1.83
N CYS A 192 -5.49 -10.00 -1.92
CA CYS A 192 -6.39 -9.44 -2.93
C CYS A 192 -5.97 -9.82 -4.36
N VAL A 193 -4.71 -9.63 -4.74
CA VAL A 193 -4.22 -9.96 -6.08
C VAL A 193 -4.39 -11.46 -6.39
N ALA A 194 -4.04 -12.33 -5.45
CA ALA A 194 -4.17 -13.78 -5.60
C ALA A 194 -5.65 -14.22 -5.69
N LEU A 195 -6.50 -13.68 -4.81
CA LEU A 195 -7.94 -13.94 -4.82
C LEU A 195 -8.61 -13.45 -6.11
N GLY A 196 -8.22 -12.25 -6.57
CA GLY A 196 -8.76 -11.68 -7.82
C GLY A 196 -8.38 -12.51 -9.04
N THR A 197 -7.14 -12.98 -9.14
CA THR A 197 -6.72 -13.91 -10.21
C THR A 197 -7.47 -15.23 -10.15
N GLY A 198 -7.71 -15.79 -8.95
CA GLY A 198 -8.51 -16.99 -8.73
C GLY A 198 -9.95 -16.82 -9.23
N ARG A 199 -10.62 -15.72 -8.83
CA ARG A 199 -12.00 -15.40 -9.27
C ARG A 199 -12.13 -15.26 -10.78
N CYS A 200 -11.13 -14.64 -11.43
CA CYS A 200 -11.12 -14.57 -12.90
C CYS A 200 -11.12 -15.94 -13.58
N LEU A 201 -10.48 -16.96 -12.97
CA LEU A 201 -10.50 -18.32 -13.49
C LEU A 201 -11.84 -19.03 -13.22
N GLU A 202 -12.46 -18.75 -12.09
CA GLU A 202 -13.76 -19.32 -11.73
C GLU A 202 -14.91 -18.69 -12.53
N GLU A 203 -14.85 -17.39 -12.77
CA GLU A 203 -15.89 -16.59 -13.42
C GLU A 203 -15.49 -16.14 -14.84
N MET A 204 -14.73 -16.92 -15.57
CA MET A 204 -14.19 -16.57 -16.90
C MET A 204 -15.19 -16.01 -17.90
N LYS A 205 -16.47 -16.38 -17.80
CA LYS A 205 -17.51 -15.89 -18.72
C LYS A 205 -17.83 -14.41 -18.47
N VAL A 206 -17.86 -14.00 -17.21
CA VAL A 206 -18.14 -12.62 -16.77
C VAL A 206 -16.89 -11.76 -16.88
N MET A 207 -15.75 -12.34 -16.50
CA MET A 207 -14.46 -11.65 -16.41
C MET A 207 -13.65 -11.67 -17.72
N ARG A 208 -14.24 -12.13 -18.83
CA ARG A 208 -13.51 -12.25 -20.10
C ARG A 208 -12.90 -10.94 -20.58
N ASN A 209 -13.57 -9.81 -20.32
CA ASN A 209 -13.15 -8.49 -20.77
C ASN A 209 -12.00 -7.91 -19.93
N VAL A 210 -11.77 -8.42 -18.73
CA VAL A 210 -10.64 -7.99 -17.87
C VAL A 210 -9.35 -8.75 -18.17
N LEU A 211 -9.44 -9.84 -18.95
CA LEU A 211 -8.30 -10.70 -19.29
C LEU A 211 -7.63 -10.22 -20.58
N ILE A 212 -6.31 -10.11 -20.58
CA ILE A 212 -5.48 -9.70 -21.70
C ILE A 212 -4.98 -10.97 -22.40
N GLY A 213 -5.58 -11.31 -23.54
CA GLY A 213 -5.12 -12.39 -24.42
C GLY A 213 -5.11 -13.78 -23.79
N ALA A 214 -5.41 -14.81 -24.60
CA ALA A 214 -5.15 -16.21 -24.28
C ALA A 214 -4.01 -16.69 -25.19
N TYR A 215 -2.93 -17.18 -24.61
CA TYR A 215 -1.85 -17.86 -25.32
C TYR A 215 -1.91 -19.36 -25.11
#